data_65e98e9ccafb0dc35a6491ef60f5f927
#
_entry.id   65e98e9ccafb0dc35a6491ef60f5f927
#
_cell.length_a   1.000
_cell.length_b   1.000
_cell.length_c   1.000
_cell.angle_alpha   90.00
_cell.angle_beta   90.00
_cell.angle_gamma   90.00
#
_symmetry.space_group_name_H-M   'P 1'
#
loop_
_entity.id
_entity.type
_entity.pdbx_description
1 polymer ?
#
loop_
_entity_poly.entity_id
_entity_poly.type
_entity_poly.pdbx_seq_one_letter_code
_entity_poly.pdbx_strand_id
1 'polypeptide(L)'
;DDVESRGLGDVYKRQLIDLAETMPFFAKRRLIVVENSGFFKNATPDLADYIKTMPDTACFLFVENEADKRGKMYKAVKSKGRVVEMARQDEKTLLYWVAGNVKKEGYKIKEQTARYLLSTTGTDMENLEKELEKLFCYCMGKEEIEISDIEAICTTQITNKIFDMVEAVAMKNQKKALDYYYDLLALKEPPMRILYLLTRQFKLLLEVKDLVGKRYDKSSIAKTVGLHPFVAGKYMQQCRTFEKKELRNILEEAVDTEEMVKTGRLNDVMSVELFIVKYSAA
;
A
#
# COMPACT_ATOMS: atom_id res chain seq x y z
N ASP A 1 -22.39 -21.51 3.51
CA ASP A 1 -21.34 -20.73 2.80
C ASP A 1 -20.09 -21.56 2.47
N ASP A 2 -19.72 -22.56 3.28
CA ASP A 2 -18.51 -23.35 3.03
C ASP A 2 -18.65 -24.42 1.94
N VAL A 3 -19.86 -24.88 1.64
CA VAL A 3 -20.11 -25.94 0.64
C VAL A 3 -20.14 -25.39 -0.77
N GLU A 4 -20.70 -24.20 -1.00
CA GLU A 4 -20.70 -23.54 -2.31
C GLU A 4 -19.31 -23.07 -2.74
N SER A 5 -18.50 -22.55 -1.82
CA SER A 5 -17.13 -22.12 -2.13
C SER A 5 -16.18 -23.29 -2.44
N ARG A 6 -16.40 -24.48 -1.85
CA ARG A 6 -15.67 -25.70 -2.20
C ARG A 6 -16.01 -26.21 -3.60
N GLY A 7 -17.28 -26.15 -3.99
CA GLY A 7 -17.72 -26.57 -5.33
C GLY A 7 -17.15 -25.69 -6.45
N LEU A 8 -17.09 -24.37 -6.26
CA LEU A 8 -16.51 -23.43 -7.21
C LEU A 8 -14.99 -23.66 -7.40
N GLY A 9 -14.26 -23.90 -6.31
CA GLY A 9 -12.82 -24.18 -6.39
C GLY A 9 -12.49 -25.45 -7.21
N ASP A 10 -13.30 -26.48 -7.13
CA ASP A 10 -13.09 -27.72 -7.88
C ASP A 10 -13.47 -27.56 -9.37
N VAL A 11 -14.48 -26.75 -9.70
CA VAL A 11 -14.81 -26.38 -11.07
C VAL A 11 -13.66 -25.64 -11.73
N TYR A 12 -13.07 -24.63 -11.05
CA TYR A 12 -11.92 -23.88 -11.57
C TYR A 12 -10.70 -24.78 -11.78
N LYS A 13 -10.40 -25.71 -10.89
CA LYS A 13 -9.26 -26.65 -11.06
C LYS A 13 -9.43 -27.51 -12.31
N ARG A 14 -10.63 -28.07 -12.54
CA ARG A 14 -10.93 -28.87 -13.74
C ARG A 14 -10.79 -28.04 -15.01
N GLN A 15 -11.33 -26.82 -15.02
CA GLN A 15 -11.19 -25.90 -16.15
C GLN A 15 -9.72 -25.61 -16.49
N LEU A 16 -8.86 -25.42 -15.49
CA LEU A 16 -7.42 -25.20 -15.71
C LEU A 16 -6.75 -26.42 -16.32
N ILE A 17 -7.11 -27.63 -15.88
CA ILE A 17 -6.61 -28.88 -16.45
C ILE A 17 -7.09 -29.02 -17.89
N ASP A 18 -8.36 -28.82 -18.16
CA ASP A 18 -8.95 -28.92 -19.51
C ASP A 18 -8.30 -27.91 -20.48
N LEU A 19 -8.04 -26.68 -20.01
CA LEU A 19 -7.32 -25.67 -20.78
C LEU A 19 -5.88 -26.10 -21.10
N ALA A 20 -5.20 -26.75 -20.16
CA ALA A 20 -3.83 -27.19 -20.33
C ALA A 20 -3.72 -28.41 -21.27
N GLU A 21 -4.71 -29.31 -21.25
CA GLU A 21 -4.79 -30.47 -22.15
C GLU A 21 -5.21 -30.10 -23.57
N THR A 22 -5.83 -28.92 -23.74
CA THR A 22 -6.23 -28.44 -25.06
C THR A 22 -5.00 -27.98 -25.85
N MET A 23 -4.78 -28.58 -27.03
CA MET A 23 -3.68 -28.23 -27.91
C MET A 23 -3.67 -26.74 -28.27
N PRO A 24 -2.51 -26.05 -28.24
CA PRO A 24 -2.41 -24.68 -28.67
C PRO A 24 -2.68 -24.53 -30.17
N PHE A 25 -3.43 -23.49 -30.54
CA PHE A 25 -3.77 -23.20 -31.93
C PHE A 25 -2.77 -22.14 -32.48
N PHE A 26 -2.06 -22.49 -33.55
CA PHE A 26 -0.99 -21.67 -34.16
C PHE A 26 0.15 -21.22 -33.24
N ALA A 27 0.34 -21.85 -32.10
CA ALA A 27 1.41 -21.53 -31.16
C ALA A 27 2.10 -22.80 -30.67
N LYS A 28 3.37 -22.67 -30.21
CA LYS A 28 4.10 -23.81 -29.63
C LYS A 28 3.61 -24.17 -28.24
N ARG A 29 3.10 -23.18 -27.50
CA ARG A 29 2.63 -23.35 -26.12
C ARG A 29 1.40 -22.47 -25.86
N ARG A 30 0.54 -22.94 -24.95
CA ARG A 30 -0.57 -22.18 -24.38
C ARG A 30 -0.15 -21.59 -23.04
N LEU A 31 -0.23 -20.28 -22.89
CA LEU A 31 -0.03 -19.60 -21.60
C LEU A 31 -1.39 -19.50 -20.87
N ILE A 32 -1.42 -19.97 -19.63
CA ILE A 32 -2.57 -19.91 -18.73
C ILE A 32 -2.16 -19.08 -17.53
N VAL A 33 -2.72 -17.86 -17.43
CA VAL A 33 -2.48 -16.93 -16.32
C VAL A 33 -3.56 -17.15 -15.25
N VAL A 34 -3.13 -17.36 -14.01
CA VAL A 34 -4.01 -17.65 -12.88
C VAL A 34 -3.65 -16.68 -11.75
N GLU A 35 -4.58 -15.77 -11.43
CA GLU A 35 -4.35 -14.71 -10.46
C GLU A 35 -5.22 -14.90 -9.21
N ASN A 36 -4.62 -14.72 -8.03
CA ASN A 36 -5.31 -14.73 -6.73
C ASN A 36 -6.22 -15.95 -6.53
N SER A 37 -5.79 -17.13 -7.00
CA SER A 37 -6.58 -18.36 -6.98
C SER A 37 -6.78 -18.95 -5.59
N GLY A 38 -5.90 -18.63 -4.65
CA GLY A 38 -5.86 -19.23 -3.33
C GLY A 38 -5.36 -20.68 -3.30
N PHE A 39 -4.93 -21.26 -4.43
CA PHE A 39 -4.47 -22.66 -4.52
C PHE A 39 -3.17 -22.90 -3.75
N PHE A 40 -2.44 -21.86 -3.43
CA PHE A 40 -1.20 -21.94 -2.63
C PHE A 40 -1.45 -21.78 -1.13
N LYS A 41 -2.66 -21.38 -0.71
CA LYS A 41 -3.07 -21.34 0.70
C LYS A 41 -3.83 -22.60 1.09
N ASN A 42 -4.72 -23.07 0.22
CA ASN A 42 -5.59 -24.21 0.46
C ASN A 42 -4.95 -25.50 -0.06
N ALA A 43 -5.33 -26.63 0.54
CA ALA A 43 -4.87 -27.94 0.06
C ALA A 43 -5.48 -28.24 -1.33
N THR A 44 -4.65 -28.32 -2.36
CA THR A 44 -5.03 -28.64 -3.74
C THR A 44 -4.16 -29.79 -4.27
N PRO A 45 -4.28 -31.00 -3.70
CA PRO A 45 -3.39 -32.12 -4.05
C PRO A 45 -3.50 -32.50 -5.52
N ASP A 46 -4.72 -32.54 -6.08
CA ASP A 46 -5.00 -32.99 -7.44
C ASP A 46 -4.33 -32.06 -8.48
N LEU A 47 -4.44 -30.75 -8.32
CA LEU A 47 -3.77 -29.78 -9.19
C LEU A 47 -2.25 -29.83 -9.02
N ALA A 48 -1.75 -30.02 -7.81
CA ALA A 48 -0.33 -30.13 -7.54
C ALA A 48 0.28 -31.39 -8.19
N ASP A 49 -0.44 -32.50 -8.23
CA ASP A 49 -0.01 -33.72 -8.90
C ASP A 49 -0.11 -33.59 -10.42
N TYR A 50 -1.15 -32.92 -10.92
CA TYR A 50 -1.28 -32.60 -12.35
C TYR A 50 -0.11 -31.71 -12.86
N ILE A 51 0.28 -30.68 -12.13
CA ILE A 51 1.41 -29.79 -12.51
C ILE A 51 2.71 -30.59 -12.75
N LYS A 52 2.92 -31.70 -12.05
CA LYS A 52 4.12 -32.54 -12.25
C LYS A 52 4.10 -33.29 -13.59
N THR A 53 2.92 -33.59 -14.11
CA THR A 53 2.69 -34.42 -15.30
C THR A 53 2.15 -33.66 -16.50
N MET A 54 1.85 -32.37 -16.35
CA MET A 54 1.28 -31.51 -17.39
C MET A 54 2.08 -31.54 -18.68
N PRO A 55 1.44 -31.40 -19.86
CA PRO A 55 2.10 -31.43 -21.16
C PRO A 55 3.02 -30.22 -21.35
N ASP A 56 4.11 -30.39 -22.11
CA ASP A 56 5.07 -29.34 -22.44
C ASP A 56 4.47 -28.23 -23.32
N THR A 57 3.30 -28.47 -23.89
CA THR A 57 2.52 -27.50 -24.67
C THR A 57 1.75 -26.48 -23.79
N ALA A 58 1.62 -26.73 -22.48
CA ALA A 58 1.01 -25.81 -21.52
C ALA A 58 2.08 -25.10 -20.69
N CYS A 59 1.80 -23.82 -20.36
CA CYS A 59 2.61 -23.02 -19.46
C CYS A 59 1.67 -22.30 -18.48
N PHE A 60 1.79 -22.58 -17.19
CA PHE A 60 1.06 -21.87 -16.15
C PHE A 60 1.90 -20.71 -15.59
N LEU A 61 1.26 -19.56 -15.47
CA LEU A 61 1.76 -18.40 -14.72
C LEU A 61 0.82 -18.12 -13.56
N PHE A 62 1.21 -18.51 -12.36
CA PHE A 62 0.47 -18.21 -11.14
C PHE A 62 0.94 -16.87 -10.54
N VAL A 63 0.02 -15.94 -10.30
CA VAL A 63 0.25 -14.66 -9.64
C VAL A 63 -0.54 -14.66 -8.34
N GLU A 64 0.13 -14.80 -7.21
CA GLU A 64 -0.50 -14.95 -5.91
C GLU A 64 0.04 -13.94 -4.91
N ASN A 65 -0.85 -13.34 -4.11
CA ASN A 65 -0.45 -12.42 -3.04
C ASN A 65 0.18 -13.15 -1.85
N GLU A 66 -0.23 -14.40 -1.61
CA GLU A 66 0.26 -15.23 -0.51
C GLU A 66 0.39 -16.69 -0.94
N ALA A 67 1.50 -17.34 -0.56
CA ALA A 67 1.73 -18.76 -0.81
C ALA A 67 2.33 -19.46 0.41
N ASP A 68 1.75 -20.60 0.83
CA ASP A 68 2.38 -21.45 1.83
C ASP A 68 3.52 -22.25 1.17
N LYS A 69 4.76 -21.87 1.48
CA LYS A 69 5.98 -22.50 0.95
C LYS A 69 6.10 -24.00 1.35
N ARG A 70 5.33 -24.46 2.36
CA ARG A 70 5.29 -25.87 2.78
C ARG A 70 4.27 -26.68 2.01
N GLY A 71 3.32 -26.01 1.35
CA GLY A 71 2.23 -26.62 0.61
C GLY A 71 2.69 -27.50 -0.58
N LYS A 72 1.88 -28.51 -0.92
CA LYS A 72 2.14 -29.40 -2.07
C LYS A 72 2.20 -28.63 -3.38
N MET A 73 1.29 -27.67 -3.58
CA MET A 73 1.22 -26.85 -4.79
C MET A 73 2.51 -26.05 -4.99
N TYR A 74 3.00 -25.35 -3.96
CA TYR A 74 4.26 -24.61 -4.02
C TYR A 74 5.44 -25.52 -4.40
N LYS A 75 5.54 -26.72 -3.77
CA LYS A 75 6.59 -27.70 -4.06
C LYS A 75 6.52 -28.24 -5.48
N ALA A 76 5.31 -28.49 -6.00
CA ALA A 76 5.11 -28.97 -7.37
C ALA A 76 5.57 -27.90 -8.38
N VAL A 77 5.13 -26.66 -8.23
CA VAL A 77 5.55 -25.55 -9.10
C VAL A 77 7.05 -25.30 -9.00
N LYS A 78 7.63 -25.33 -7.80
CA LYS A 78 9.08 -25.17 -7.62
C LYS A 78 9.91 -26.28 -8.27
N SER A 79 9.39 -27.51 -8.35
CA SER A 79 10.09 -28.64 -8.96
C SER A 79 10.06 -28.64 -10.50
N LYS A 80 9.00 -28.10 -11.10
CA LYS A 80 8.77 -28.09 -12.57
C LYS A 80 9.09 -26.76 -13.23
N GLY A 81 9.07 -25.65 -12.47
CA GLY A 81 9.20 -24.32 -13.01
C GLY A 81 10.04 -23.39 -12.12
N ARG A 82 9.77 -22.09 -12.25
CA ARG A 82 10.46 -21.04 -11.52
C ARG A 82 9.48 -20.34 -10.55
N VAL A 83 9.92 -20.14 -9.33
CA VAL A 83 9.22 -19.34 -8.34
C VAL A 83 9.99 -18.04 -8.12
N VAL A 84 9.30 -16.92 -8.23
CA VAL A 84 9.85 -15.58 -7.98
C VAL A 84 9.03 -14.93 -6.87
N GLU A 85 9.70 -14.48 -5.82
CA GLU A 85 9.08 -13.73 -4.74
C GLU A 85 9.26 -12.23 -5.00
N MET A 86 8.16 -11.52 -5.23
CA MET A 86 8.12 -10.08 -5.45
C MET A 86 7.79 -9.38 -4.13
N ALA A 87 8.75 -9.37 -3.19
CA ALA A 87 8.60 -8.67 -1.92
C ALA A 87 8.68 -7.15 -2.10
N ARG A 88 7.99 -6.41 -1.23
CA ARG A 88 8.19 -4.96 -1.15
C ARG A 88 9.64 -4.64 -0.83
N GLN A 89 10.21 -3.70 -1.56
CA GLN A 89 11.61 -3.32 -1.40
C GLN A 89 11.80 -2.48 -0.13
N ASP A 90 12.96 -2.60 0.51
CA ASP A 90 13.32 -1.74 1.64
C ASP A 90 13.69 -0.32 1.15
N GLU A 91 13.77 0.63 2.09
CA GLU A 91 14.11 2.02 1.81
C GLU A 91 15.44 2.17 1.07
N LYS A 92 16.46 1.41 1.51
CA LYS A 92 17.80 1.46 0.92
C LYS A 92 17.77 1.01 -0.55
N THR A 93 17.07 -0.09 -0.83
CA THR A 93 16.90 -0.61 -2.20
C THR A 93 16.12 0.37 -3.06
N LEU A 94 15.06 1.00 -2.53
CA LEU A 94 14.29 2.03 -3.25
C LEU A 94 15.15 3.25 -3.58
N LEU A 95 15.98 3.72 -2.64
CA LEU A 95 16.89 4.84 -2.88
C LEU A 95 17.91 4.51 -3.98
N TYR A 96 18.49 3.30 -3.96
CA TYR A 96 19.40 2.86 -5.03
C TYR A 96 18.69 2.76 -6.38
N TRP A 97 17.46 2.26 -6.38
CA TRP A 97 16.65 2.14 -7.59
C TRP A 97 16.30 3.50 -8.18
N VAL A 98 15.86 4.47 -7.35
CA VAL A 98 15.62 5.85 -7.76
C VAL A 98 16.89 6.48 -8.34
N ALA A 99 18.01 6.41 -7.60
CA ALA A 99 19.27 6.97 -8.06
C ALA A 99 19.77 6.33 -9.37
N GLY A 100 19.56 5.02 -9.53
CA GLY A 100 19.89 4.28 -10.75
C GLY A 100 19.08 4.74 -11.97
N ASN A 101 17.76 4.93 -11.82
CA ASN A 101 16.90 5.45 -12.89
C ASN A 101 17.24 6.90 -13.24
N VAL A 102 17.40 7.75 -12.23
CA VAL A 102 17.81 9.16 -12.42
C VAL A 102 19.12 9.26 -13.19
N LYS A 103 20.12 8.45 -12.82
CA LYS A 103 21.42 8.40 -13.52
C LYS A 103 21.30 7.88 -14.96
N LYS A 104 20.45 6.89 -15.20
CA LYS A 104 20.21 6.30 -16.54
C LYS A 104 19.65 7.34 -17.50
N GLU A 105 18.79 8.25 -17.01
CA GLU A 105 18.22 9.36 -17.77
C GLU A 105 19.14 10.60 -17.83
N GLY A 106 20.37 10.52 -17.30
CA GLY A 106 21.37 11.56 -17.42
C GLY A 106 21.33 12.64 -16.32
N TYR A 107 20.47 12.47 -15.30
CA TYR A 107 20.36 13.42 -14.19
C TYR A 107 21.14 12.98 -12.96
N LYS A 108 21.31 13.93 -12.03
CA LYS A 108 21.84 13.70 -10.69
C LYS A 108 20.72 13.91 -9.66
N ILE A 109 20.81 13.23 -8.54
CA ILE A 109 19.90 13.42 -7.39
C ILE A 109 20.68 13.20 -6.09
N LYS A 110 20.51 14.08 -5.10
CA LYS A 110 21.06 13.89 -3.76
C LYS A 110 20.23 12.89 -2.98
N GLU A 111 20.86 12.17 -2.06
CA GLU A 111 20.16 11.20 -1.20
C GLU A 111 18.99 11.85 -0.44
N GLN A 112 19.18 13.08 0.07
CA GLN A 112 18.11 13.81 0.74
C GLN A 112 16.91 14.08 -0.18
N THR A 113 17.15 14.48 -1.42
CA THR A 113 16.11 14.70 -2.43
C THR A 113 15.38 13.39 -2.79
N ALA A 114 16.13 12.28 -2.95
CA ALA A 114 15.52 10.96 -3.20
C ALA A 114 14.67 10.50 -2.00
N ARG A 115 15.11 10.72 -0.76
CA ARG A 115 14.30 10.46 0.45
C ARG A 115 13.05 11.32 0.49
N TYR A 116 13.15 12.59 0.09
CA TYR A 116 12.01 13.48 0.01
C TYR A 116 11.00 12.97 -1.05
N LEU A 117 11.47 12.55 -2.22
CA LEU A 117 10.63 11.91 -3.23
C LEU A 117 9.85 10.72 -2.67
N LEU A 118 10.55 9.76 -2.03
CA LEU A 118 9.89 8.61 -1.39
C LEU A 118 8.88 9.03 -0.32
N SER A 119 9.16 10.12 0.40
CA SER A 119 8.25 10.63 1.42
C SER A 119 7.01 11.27 0.83
N THR A 120 7.09 11.85 -0.36
CA THR A 120 6.00 12.57 -1.04
C THR A 120 5.14 11.63 -1.86
N THR A 121 5.76 10.74 -2.64
CA THR A 121 5.07 9.87 -3.59
C THR A 121 4.77 8.47 -3.06
N GLY A 122 5.35 8.11 -1.89
CA GLY A 122 5.22 6.78 -1.28
C GLY A 122 6.28 5.81 -1.76
N THR A 123 6.09 4.52 -1.41
CA THR A 123 7.05 3.43 -1.65
C THR A 123 6.58 2.41 -2.69
N ASP A 124 5.50 2.69 -3.38
CA ASP A 124 4.99 1.90 -4.49
C ASP A 124 5.84 2.15 -5.74
N MET A 125 6.43 1.08 -6.29
CA MET A 125 7.40 1.22 -7.38
C MET A 125 6.77 1.68 -8.69
N GLU A 126 5.54 1.25 -8.99
CA GLU A 126 4.83 1.69 -10.20
C GLU A 126 4.49 3.18 -10.13
N ASN A 127 4.05 3.63 -8.95
CA ASN A 127 3.80 5.05 -8.73
C ASN A 127 5.10 5.88 -8.78
N LEU A 128 6.17 5.37 -8.16
CA LEU A 128 7.49 6.03 -8.22
C LEU A 128 8.01 6.16 -9.65
N GLU A 129 7.84 5.15 -10.49
CA GLU A 129 8.23 5.19 -11.91
C GLU A 129 7.48 6.30 -12.65
N LYS A 130 6.17 6.38 -12.50
CA LYS A 130 5.34 7.44 -13.10
C LYS A 130 5.74 8.84 -12.62
N GLU A 131 6.04 8.99 -11.33
CA GLU A 131 6.48 10.28 -10.77
C GLU A 131 7.89 10.66 -11.27
N LEU A 132 8.79 9.69 -11.43
CA LEU A 132 10.12 9.91 -12.01
C LEU A 132 10.01 10.31 -13.49
N GLU A 133 9.15 9.68 -14.29
CA GLU A 133 8.91 10.08 -15.68
C GLU A 133 8.44 11.54 -15.79
N LYS A 134 7.52 11.97 -14.92
CA LYS A 134 7.09 13.38 -14.87
C LYS A 134 8.26 14.30 -14.51
N LEU A 135 9.09 13.92 -13.54
CA LEU A 135 10.26 14.70 -13.14
C LEU A 135 11.26 14.81 -14.29
N PHE A 136 11.54 13.74 -15.03
CA PHE A 136 12.45 13.78 -16.18
C PHE A 136 11.94 14.73 -17.26
N CYS A 137 10.63 14.72 -17.54
CA CYS A 137 10.04 15.66 -18.48
C CYS A 137 10.10 17.12 -17.98
N TYR A 138 9.85 17.33 -16.69
CA TYR A 138 9.87 18.68 -16.10
C TYR A 138 11.27 19.27 -16.01
N CYS A 139 12.26 18.45 -15.68
CA CYS A 139 13.64 18.85 -15.48
C CYS A 139 14.48 18.90 -16.77
N MET A 140 13.86 18.82 -17.96
CA MET A 140 14.61 18.92 -19.23
C MET A 140 15.48 20.18 -19.28
N GLY A 141 16.78 19.97 -19.53
CA GLY A 141 17.77 21.06 -19.55
C GLY A 141 18.45 21.34 -18.20
N LYS A 142 18.07 20.64 -17.13
CA LYS A 142 18.78 20.67 -15.83
C LYS A 142 19.76 19.49 -15.73
N GLU A 143 20.75 19.62 -14.84
CA GLU A 143 21.68 18.51 -14.53
C GLU A 143 21.28 17.72 -13.27
N GLU A 144 20.61 18.38 -12.33
CA GLU A 144 20.25 17.83 -11.02
C GLU A 144 18.76 18.04 -10.72
N ILE A 145 18.12 17.02 -10.15
CA ILE A 145 16.76 17.10 -9.65
C ILE A 145 16.81 17.58 -8.20
N GLU A 146 16.08 18.66 -7.91
CA GLU A 146 16.02 19.31 -6.60
C GLU A 146 14.67 19.06 -5.90
N ILE A 147 14.59 19.38 -4.60
CA ILE A 147 13.36 19.27 -3.81
C ILE A 147 12.25 20.15 -4.41
N SER A 148 12.61 21.35 -4.88
CA SER A 148 11.66 22.28 -5.53
C SER A 148 11.00 21.70 -6.78
N ASP A 149 11.70 20.83 -7.53
CA ASP A 149 11.13 20.16 -8.70
C ASP A 149 10.09 19.11 -8.29
N ILE A 150 10.39 18.38 -7.22
CA ILE A 150 9.45 17.40 -6.64
C ILE A 150 8.19 18.11 -6.14
N GLU A 151 8.35 19.25 -5.45
CA GLU A 151 7.22 20.06 -4.96
C GLU A 151 6.37 20.62 -6.08
N ALA A 152 6.99 20.97 -7.22
CA ALA A 152 6.32 21.56 -8.36
C ALA A 152 5.47 20.56 -9.16
N ILE A 153 5.95 19.31 -9.32
CA ILE A 153 5.33 18.39 -10.29
C ILE A 153 4.83 17.07 -9.72
N CYS A 154 5.44 16.59 -8.63
CA CYS A 154 5.04 15.30 -8.06
C CYS A 154 3.72 15.41 -7.32
N THR A 155 2.85 14.43 -7.56
CA THR A 155 1.57 14.36 -6.87
C THR A 155 1.76 13.81 -5.47
N THR A 156 1.49 14.64 -4.47
CA THR A 156 1.45 14.18 -3.07
C THR A 156 0.27 13.21 -2.91
N GLN A 157 0.54 12.00 -2.47
CA GLN A 157 -0.53 11.03 -2.22
C GLN A 157 -1.49 11.54 -1.13
N ILE A 158 -2.78 11.26 -1.30
CA ILE A 158 -3.83 11.59 -0.32
C ILE A 158 -3.44 11.09 1.08
N THR A 159 -2.90 9.87 1.17
CA THR A 159 -2.44 9.29 2.43
C THR A 159 -1.33 10.13 3.09
N ASN A 160 -0.44 10.75 2.31
CA ASN A 160 0.60 11.61 2.85
C ASN A 160 0.01 12.97 3.31
N LYS A 161 -0.91 13.55 2.55
CA LYS A 161 -1.64 14.75 3.01
C LYS A 161 -2.39 14.51 4.32
N ILE A 162 -3.01 13.32 4.48
CA ILE A 162 -3.64 12.92 5.75
C ILE A 162 -2.60 12.79 6.87
N PHE A 163 -1.44 12.20 6.58
CA PHE A 163 -0.35 12.08 7.56
C PHE A 163 0.12 13.46 8.04
N ASP A 164 0.34 14.38 7.10
CA ASP A 164 0.77 15.75 7.39
C ASP A 164 -0.32 16.54 8.14
N MET A 165 -1.59 16.31 7.82
CA MET A 165 -2.73 16.86 8.55
C MET A 165 -2.75 16.40 10.01
N VAL A 166 -2.54 15.10 10.26
CA VAL A 166 -2.47 14.54 11.62
C VAL A 166 -1.26 15.11 12.38
N GLU A 167 -0.13 15.35 11.70
CA GLU A 167 1.02 16.02 12.31
C GLU A 167 0.67 17.47 12.67
N ALA A 168 -0.01 18.20 11.80
CA ALA A 168 -0.48 19.57 12.10
C ALA A 168 -1.45 19.59 13.31
N VAL A 169 -2.34 18.59 13.40
CA VAL A 169 -3.20 18.40 14.59
C VAL A 169 -2.37 18.19 15.85
N ALA A 170 -1.36 17.30 15.79
CA ALA A 170 -0.47 17.04 16.92
C ALA A 170 0.31 18.28 17.40
N MET A 171 0.71 19.13 16.46
CA MET A 171 1.44 20.38 16.72
C MET A 171 0.49 21.55 17.11
N LYS A 172 -0.79 21.27 17.25
CA LYS A 172 -1.82 22.31 17.51
C LYS A 172 -1.81 23.46 16.48
N ASN A 173 -1.43 23.14 15.25
CA ASN A 173 -1.44 24.06 14.12
C ASN A 173 -2.75 23.94 13.34
N GLN A 174 -3.81 24.49 13.90
CA GLN A 174 -5.17 24.44 13.37
C GLN A 174 -5.25 24.96 11.92
N LYS A 175 -4.59 26.08 11.63
CA LYS A 175 -4.59 26.66 10.29
C LYS A 175 -4.07 25.65 9.26
N LYS A 176 -2.89 25.07 9.51
CA LYS A 176 -2.28 24.11 8.60
C LYS A 176 -3.10 22.82 8.47
N ALA A 177 -3.72 22.35 9.54
CA ALA A 177 -4.59 21.19 9.51
C ALA A 177 -5.83 21.44 8.62
N LEU A 178 -6.45 22.63 8.71
CA LEU A 178 -7.57 23.03 7.87
C LEU A 178 -7.14 23.28 6.41
N ASP A 179 -5.98 23.87 6.16
CA ASP A 179 -5.45 24.04 4.79
C ASP A 179 -5.35 22.68 4.09
N TYR A 180 -4.82 21.65 4.76
CA TYR A 180 -4.79 20.28 4.20
C TYR A 180 -6.18 19.68 3.96
N TYR A 181 -7.15 19.98 4.87
CA TYR A 181 -8.52 19.53 4.70
C TYR A 181 -9.18 20.13 3.46
N TYR A 182 -9.07 21.46 3.29
CA TYR A 182 -9.62 22.15 2.14
C TYR A 182 -8.91 21.75 0.83
N ASP A 183 -7.62 21.49 0.86
CA ASP A 183 -6.89 20.93 -0.28
C ASP A 183 -7.47 19.59 -0.73
N LEU A 184 -7.80 18.70 0.23
CA LEU A 184 -8.39 17.39 -0.08
C LEU A 184 -9.81 17.56 -0.64
N LEU A 185 -10.60 18.49 -0.11
CA LEU A 185 -11.93 18.83 -0.67
C LEU A 185 -11.80 19.38 -2.10
N ALA A 186 -10.81 20.24 -2.38
CA ALA A 186 -10.56 20.76 -3.72
C ALA A 186 -10.17 19.65 -4.73
N LEU A 187 -9.54 18.58 -4.25
CA LEU A 187 -9.28 17.36 -5.01
C LEU A 187 -10.52 16.46 -5.15
N LYS A 188 -11.70 16.92 -4.70
CA LYS A 188 -12.99 16.21 -4.71
C LYS A 188 -12.99 14.92 -3.86
N GLU A 189 -12.14 14.86 -2.83
CA GLU A 189 -12.24 13.79 -1.85
C GLU A 189 -13.47 13.96 -0.97
N PRO A 190 -14.32 12.94 -0.83
CA PRO A 190 -15.51 13.03 0.02
C PRO A 190 -15.13 13.26 1.49
N PRO A 191 -15.81 14.16 2.25
CA PRO A 191 -15.49 14.44 3.65
C PRO A 191 -15.45 13.20 4.53
N MET A 192 -16.41 12.29 4.36
CA MET A 192 -16.46 11.04 5.12
C MET A 192 -15.29 10.10 4.81
N ARG A 193 -14.75 10.13 3.58
CA ARG A 193 -13.53 9.41 3.24
C ARG A 193 -12.32 10.02 3.93
N ILE A 194 -12.27 11.36 4.02
CA ILE A 194 -11.20 12.06 4.75
C ILE A 194 -11.27 11.67 6.24
N LEU A 195 -12.44 11.69 6.86
CA LEU A 195 -12.64 11.27 8.25
C LEU A 195 -12.20 9.81 8.46
N TYR A 196 -12.59 8.90 7.57
CA TYR A 196 -12.16 7.51 7.61
C TYR A 196 -10.62 7.36 7.55
N LEU A 197 -9.96 8.10 6.66
CA LEU A 197 -8.51 8.08 6.54
C LEU A 197 -7.82 8.67 7.76
N LEU A 198 -8.35 9.76 8.34
CA LEU A 198 -7.89 10.32 9.61
C LEU A 198 -8.03 9.31 10.76
N THR A 199 -9.20 8.70 10.88
CA THR A 199 -9.48 7.68 11.91
C THR A 199 -8.53 6.49 11.78
N ARG A 200 -8.29 6.01 10.56
CA ARG A 200 -7.32 4.95 10.27
C ARG A 200 -5.91 5.37 10.69
N GLN A 201 -5.52 6.61 10.42
CA GLN A 201 -4.21 7.15 10.81
C GLN A 201 -4.04 7.17 12.33
N PHE A 202 -5.03 7.70 13.07
CA PHE A 202 -5.01 7.73 14.54
C PHE A 202 -5.01 6.33 15.15
N LYS A 203 -5.75 5.37 14.55
CA LYS A 203 -5.73 3.97 14.97
C LYS A 203 -4.34 3.37 14.82
N LEU A 204 -3.69 3.56 13.68
CA LEU A 204 -2.30 3.09 13.45
C LEU A 204 -1.32 3.73 14.44
N LEU A 205 -1.48 5.02 14.75
CA LEU A 205 -0.66 5.70 15.75
C LEU A 205 -0.84 5.08 17.14
N LEU A 206 -2.06 4.74 17.53
CA LEU A 206 -2.34 4.07 18.81
C LEU A 206 -1.70 2.68 18.86
N GLU A 207 -1.85 1.88 17.81
CA GLU A 207 -1.25 0.54 17.70
C GLU A 207 0.28 0.62 17.73
N VAL A 208 0.89 1.52 16.97
CA VAL A 208 2.35 1.73 16.98
C VAL A 208 2.82 2.21 18.35
N LYS A 209 2.11 3.13 19.00
CA LYS A 209 2.44 3.62 20.34
C LYS A 209 2.42 2.50 21.39
N ASP A 210 1.48 1.57 21.28
CA ASP A 210 1.40 0.39 22.13
C ASP A 210 2.60 -0.55 21.93
N LEU A 211 2.99 -0.78 20.68
CA LEU A 211 4.12 -1.65 20.35
C LEU A 211 5.47 -1.01 20.77
N VAL A 212 5.62 0.31 20.56
CA VAL A 212 6.79 1.06 21.07
C VAL A 212 6.90 0.98 22.58
N GLY A 213 5.77 1.12 23.30
CA GLY A 213 5.71 0.94 24.75
C GLY A 213 6.12 -0.45 25.22
N LYS A 214 5.90 -1.47 24.40
CA LYS A 214 6.34 -2.86 24.61
C LYS A 214 7.75 -3.13 24.11
N ARG A 215 8.48 -2.10 23.65
CA ARG A 215 9.87 -2.17 23.18
C ARG A 215 10.10 -3.03 21.94
N TYR A 216 9.08 -3.13 21.05
CA TYR A 216 9.26 -3.76 19.74
C TYR A 216 10.17 -2.89 18.85
N ASP A 217 11.01 -3.54 18.04
CA ASP A 217 11.85 -2.87 17.05
C ASP A 217 11.04 -2.46 15.80
N LYS A 218 11.61 -1.56 14.99
CA LYS A 218 10.97 -1.00 13.79
C LYS A 218 10.47 -2.08 12.82
N SER A 219 11.25 -3.15 12.63
CA SER A 219 10.91 -4.23 11.69
C SER A 219 9.72 -5.04 12.17
N SER A 220 9.70 -5.38 13.47
CA SER A 220 8.59 -6.10 14.11
C SER A 220 7.31 -5.27 14.12
N ILE A 221 7.41 -3.96 14.40
CA ILE A 221 6.27 -3.03 14.31
C ILE A 221 5.72 -3.00 12.89
N ALA A 222 6.58 -2.79 11.88
CA ALA A 222 6.17 -2.75 10.47
C ALA A 222 5.41 -4.00 10.06
N LYS A 223 5.90 -5.18 10.45
CA LYS A 223 5.28 -6.47 10.17
C LYS A 223 3.92 -6.63 10.87
N THR A 224 3.83 -6.22 12.13
CA THR A 224 2.62 -6.37 12.95
C THR A 224 1.48 -5.48 12.44
N VAL A 225 1.78 -4.22 12.08
CA VAL A 225 0.76 -3.26 11.59
C VAL A 225 0.59 -3.28 10.08
N GLY A 226 1.32 -4.16 9.36
CA GLY A 226 1.22 -4.29 7.90
C GLY A 226 1.75 -3.09 7.11
N LEU A 227 2.71 -2.36 7.67
CA LEU A 227 3.30 -1.18 7.04
C LEU A 227 4.68 -1.49 6.46
N HIS A 228 5.08 -0.70 5.44
CA HIS A 228 6.47 -0.70 5.00
C HIS A 228 7.38 -0.17 6.13
N PRO A 229 8.60 -0.73 6.37
CA PRO A 229 9.49 -0.30 7.46
C PRO A 229 9.83 1.20 7.46
N PHE A 230 9.94 1.81 6.27
CA PHE A 230 10.13 3.26 6.13
C PHE A 230 8.93 4.03 6.72
N VAL A 231 7.72 3.62 6.35
CA VAL A 231 6.47 4.25 6.82
C VAL A 231 6.30 4.03 8.32
N ALA A 232 6.57 2.81 8.82
CA ALA A 232 6.52 2.51 10.26
C ALA A 232 7.45 3.43 11.08
N GLY A 233 8.63 3.80 10.53
CA GLY A 233 9.52 4.78 11.15
C GLY A 233 8.89 6.15 11.34
N LYS A 234 8.13 6.64 10.35
CA LYS A 234 7.37 7.90 10.44
C LYS A 234 6.31 7.82 11.56
N TYR A 235 5.55 6.72 11.61
CA TYR A 235 4.54 6.51 12.66
C TYR A 235 5.15 6.40 14.06
N MET A 236 6.30 5.76 14.20
CA MET A 236 7.04 5.70 15.48
C MET A 236 7.49 7.07 15.97
N GLN A 237 7.83 7.97 15.06
CA GLN A 237 8.17 9.35 15.38
C GLN A 237 6.92 10.14 15.75
N GLN A 238 5.88 10.10 14.92
CA GLN A 238 4.64 10.85 15.09
C GLN A 238 3.84 10.40 16.32
N CYS A 239 3.83 9.11 16.68
CA CYS A 239 3.09 8.63 17.85
C CYS A 239 3.61 9.16 19.19
N ARG A 240 4.81 9.75 19.21
CA ARG A 240 5.39 10.37 20.43
C ARG A 240 4.68 11.67 20.82
N THR A 241 4.11 12.38 19.85
CA THR A 241 3.46 13.67 20.05
C THR A 241 2.06 13.56 20.67
N PHE A 242 1.46 12.37 20.68
CA PHE A 242 0.12 12.14 21.23
C PHE A 242 0.18 11.30 22.50
N GLU A 243 -0.76 11.57 23.43
CA GLU A 243 -1.00 10.67 24.55
C GLU A 243 -1.97 9.54 24.15
N LYS A 244 -1.85 8.37 24.82
CA LYS A 244 -2.76 7.23 24.58
C LYS A 244 -4.22 7.56 24.81
N LYS A 245 -4.52 8.33 25.86
CA LYS A 245 -5.86 8.76 26.21
C LYS A 245 -6.43 9.67 25.13
N GLU A 246 -5.62 10.60 24.64
CA GLU A 246 -5.98 11.51 23.55
C GLU A 246 -6.33 10.73 22.28
N LEU A 247 -5.48 9.78 21.85
CA LEU A 247 -5.75 8.95 20.68
C LEU A 247 -7.05 8.13 20.80
N ARG A 248 -7.38 7.63 22.00
CA ARG A 248 -8.65 6.93 22.24
C ARG A 248 -9.85 7.87 22.13
N ASN A 249 -9.77 9.03 22.74
CA ASN A 249 -10.84 10.03 22.66
C ASN A 249 -11.08 10.47 21.20
N ILE A 250 -10.01 10.67 20.42
CA ILE A 250 -10.09 10.99 18.99
C ILE A 250 -10.84 9.89 18.23
N LEU A 251 -10.53 8.62 18.51
CA LEU A 251 -11.17 7.48 17.83
C LEU A 251 -12.65 7.34 18.20
N GLU A 252 -13.01 7.52 19.48
CA GLU A 252 -14.40 7.51 19.95
C GLU A 252 -15.20 8.63 19.28
N GLU A 253 -14.70 9.85 19.30
CA GLU A 253 -15.34 11.00 18.65
C GLU A 253 -15.48 10.83 17.13
N ALA A 254 -14.51 10.19 16.47
CA ALA A 254 -14.62 9.94 15.04
C ALA A 254 -15.79 9.00 14.71
N VAL A 255 -16.05 7.99 15.57
CA VAL A 255 -17.20 7.09 15.44
C VAL A 255 -18.51 7.85 15.65
N ASP A 256 -18.58 8.67 16.69
CA ASP A 256 -19.76 9.49 16.98
C ASP A 256 -20.05 10.48 15.83
N THR A 257 -19.01 11.11 15.28
CA THR A 257 -19.12 12.03 14.14
C THR A 257 -19.66 11.29 12.91
N GLU A 258 -19.15 10.08 12.62
CA GLU A 258 -19.62 9.26 11.51
C GLU A 258 -21.10 8.88 11.67
N GLU A 259 -21.52 8.50 12.89
CA GLU A 259 -22.91 8.17 13.18
C GLU A 259 -23.83 9.38 13.00
N MET A 260 -23.43 10.54 13.50
CA MET A 260 -24.22 11.79 13.38
C MET A 260 -24.42 12.20 11.91
N VAL A 261 -23.40 12.03 11.07
CA VAL A 261 -23.52 12.32 9.63
C VAL A 261 -24.41 11.27 8.95
N LYS A 262 -24.20 9.97 9.21
CA LYS A 262 -25.00 8.89 8.60
C LYS A 262 -26.48 8.95 8.99
N THR A 263 -26.79 9.46 10.17
CA THR A 263 -28.18 9.66 10.63
C THR A 263 -28.77 10.99 10.19
N GLY A 264 -28.05 11.80 9.41
CA GLY A 264 -28.51 13.10 8.91
C GLY A 264 -28.59 14.20 9.95
N ARG A 265 -28.00 14.01 11.13
CA ARG A 265 -27.99 15.00 12.20
C ARG A 265 -27.02 16.14 11.96
N LEU A 266 -25.96 15.88 11.22
CA LEU A 266 -24.90 16.85 10.89
C LEU A 266 -24.55 16.81 9.40
N ASN A 267 -24.12 17.97 8.88
CA ASN A 267 -23.54 18.05 7.55
C ASN A 267 -22.13 17.45 7.55
N ASP A 268 -21.78 16.70 6.52
CA ASP A 268 -20.50 15.96 6.41
C ASP A 268 -19.27 16.89 6.39
N VAL A 269 -19.28 17.93 5.56
CA VAL A 269 -18.15 18.89 5.46
C VAL A 269 -17.89 19.56 6.80
N MET A 270 -18.95 20.14 7.42
CA MET A 270 -18.84 20.85 8.68
C MET A 270 -18.44 19.94 9.84
N SER A 271 -18.91 18.68 9.85
CA SER A 271 -18.60 17.74 10.93
C SER A 271 -17.13 17.36 10.95
N VAL A 272 -16.54 17.12 9.79
CA VAL A 272 -15.11 16.80 9.67
C VAL A 272 -14.25 18.02 10.00
N GLU A 273 -14.70 19.22 9.58
CA GLU A 273 -14.02 20.47 9.91
C GLU A 273 -14.00 20.69 11.43
N LEU A 274 -15.15 20.57 12.10
CA LEU A 274 -15.26 20.70 13.56
C LEU A 274 -14.42 19.67 14.30
N PHE A 275 -14.38 18.44 13.81
CA PHE A 275 -13.52 17.39 14.35
C PHE A 275 -12.04 17.81 14.29
N ILE A 276 -11.57 18.32 13.13
CA ILE A 276 -10.19 18.78 12.96
C ILE A 276 -9.92 19.98 13.88
N VAL A 277 -10.82 20.96 13.92
CA VAL A 277 -10.72 22.15 14.80
C VAL A 277 -10.57 21.74 16.26
N LYS A 278 -11.43 20.84 16.75
CA LYS A 278 -11.45 20.40 18.15
C LYS A 278 -10.10 19.82 18.59
N TYR A 279 -9.48 19.02 17.76
CA TYR A 279 -8.23 18.34 18.11
C TYR A 279 -6.96 19.10 17.71
N SER A 280 -7.08 20.16 16.91
CA SER A 280 -5.97 21.05 16.54
C SER A 280 -5.97 22.38 17.31
N ALA A 281 -6.99 22.66 18.11
CA ALA A 281 -7.00 23.82 19.02
C ALA A 281 -5.93 23.66 20.12
N ALA A 282 -5.34 24.80 20.51
CA ALA A 282 -4.33 24.87 21.57
C ALA A 282 -4.95 24.62 22.96
#